data_bcbfb0f219aaa4998b87c1e04982723b
#
_entry.id   bcbfb0f219aaa4998b87c1e04982723b
#
_cell.length_a   1.000
_cell.length_b   1.000
_cell.length_c   1.000
_cell.angle_alpha   90.00
_cell.angle_beta   90.00
_cell.angle_gamma   90.00
#
_symmetry.space_group_name_H-M   'P 1'
#
loop_
_entity.id
_entity.type
_entity.pdbx_description
1 polymer ?
#
loop_
_entity_poly.entity_id
_entity_poly.type
_entity_poly.pdbx_seq_one_letter_code
_entity_poly.pdbx_strand_id
1 'polypeptide(L)'
;MQKAIWAGDKIRHKPYIFGGGHAAFIASGYDCSGSVSYVLHAAGLLATPFDSSDFMHWGQNGLGHWITVYTNPGHAFVQIAGIRLDTSAEGDPHPTKGTGPRWRPIMKTISGFMARHPVGY
;
A
#
# COMPACT_ATOMS: atom_id res chain seq x y z
N MET A 1 10.53 8.22 2.85
CA MET A 1 10.49 7.43 1.61
C MET A 1 11.34 6.18 1.67
N GLN A 2 12.63 6.26 2.00
CA GLN A 2 13.49 5.07 2.12
C GLN A 2 12.98 4.07 3.15
N LYS A 3 12.52 4.55 4.29
CA LYS A 3 11.95 3.66 5.34
C LYS A 3 10.72 2.91 4.84
N ALA A 4 9.89 3.54 4.02
CA ALA A 4 8.73 2.88 3.42
C ALA A 4 9.17 1.79 2.44
N ILE A 5 10.19 2.04 1.62
CA ILE A 5 10.73 1.04 0.69
C ILE A 5 11.32 -0.15 1.45
N TRP A 6 12.11 0.10 2.49
CA TRP A 6 12.66 -0.98 3.33
C TRP A 6 11.57 -1.80 3.99
N ALA A 7 10.51 -1.16 4.45
CA ALA A 7 9.37 -1.86 5.03
C ALA A 7 8.65 -2.74 3.99
N GLY A 8 8.47 -2.22 2.78
CA GLY A 8 7.91 -3.01 1.67
C GLY A 8 8.78 -4.23 1.36
N ASP A 9 10.09 -4.07 1.38
CA ASP A 9 11.00 -5.19 1.17
C ASP A 9 10.88 -6.26 2.26
N LYS A 10 10.58 -5.87 3.49
CA LYS A 10 10.40 -6.83 4.59
C LYS A 10 9.15 -7.67 4.43
N ILE A 11 8.09 -7.14 3.83
CA ILE A 11 6.80 -7.84 3.72
C ILE A 11 6.51 -8.39 2.32
N ARG A 12 7.35 -8.13 1.34
CA ARG A 12 7.11 -8.51 -0.07
C ARG A 12 6.98 -10.01 -0.33
N HIS A 13 7.33 -10.85 0.63
CA HIS A 13 7.17 -12.30 0.53
C HIS A 13 6.12 -12.85 1.49
N LYS A 14 5.45 -11.99 2.24
CA LYS A 14 4.40 -12.41 3.16
C LYS A 14 3.15 -12.84 2.38
N PRO A 15 2.36 -13.80 2.93
CA PRO A 15 1.12 -14.20 2.31
C PRO A 15 0.02 -13.16 2.50
N TYR A 16 -1.03 -13.25 1.70
CA TYR A 16 -2.27 -12.51 1.93
C TYR A 16 -3.04 -13.20 3.05
N ILE A 17 -3.41 -12.41 4.07
CA ILE A 17 -4.29 -12.85 5.15
C ILE A 17 -5.34 -11.75 5.34
N PHE A 18 -6.62 -12.07 5.17
CA PHE A 18 -7.70 -11.11 5.38
C PHE A 18 -7.65 -10.57 6.81
N GLY A 19 -7.66 -9.24 6.95
CA GLY A 19 -7.48 -8.57 8.24
C GLY A 19 -6.03 -8.49 8.71
N GLY A 20 -5.08 -9.04 7.96
CA GLY A 20 -3.66 -9.01 8.30
C GLY A 20 -3.10 -7.59 8.30
N GLY A 21 -2.39 -7.24 9.36
CA GLY A 21 -1.82 -5.90 9.54
C GLY A 21 -2.76 -4.91 10.24
N HIS A 22 -3.99 -5.31 10.62
CA HIS A 22 -4.97 -4.40 11.24
C HIS A 22 -5.03 -4.51 12.77
N ALA A 23 -4.84 -5.69 13.34
CA ALA A 23 -4.73 -5.84 14.79
C ALA A 23 -3.39 -5.32 15.31
N ALA A 24 -2.34 -5.46 14.51
CA ALA A 24 -1.00 -4.93 14.76
C ALA A 24 -0.31 -4.73 13.41
N PHE A 25 0.66 -3.80 13.35
CA PHE A 25 1.44 -3.60 12.13
C PHE A 25 2.28 -4.82 11.79
N ILE A 26 2.86 -5.49 12.79
CA ILE A 26 3.66 -6.70 12.57
C ILE A 26 2.72 -7.90 12.58
N ALA A 27 2.69 -8.62 11.47
CA ALA A 27 1.80 -9.77 11.27
C ALA A 27 2.47 -10.85 10.42
N SER A 28 1.90 -12.06 10.42
CA SER A 28 2.40 -13.15 9.59
C SER A 28 1.97 -13.02 8.12
N GLY A 29 0.98 -12.19 7.83
CA GLY A 29 0.52 -11.88 6.50
C GLY A 29 -0.25 -10.57 6.49
N TYR A 30 -0.52 -10.04 5.31
CA TYR A 30 -1.10 -8.71 5.14
C TYR A 30 -2.17 -8.73 4.06
N ASP A 31 -3.28 -8.01 4.30
CA ASP A 31 -4.23 -7.69 3.25
C ASP A 31 -3.79 -6.41 2.50
N CYS A 32 -4.64 -5.89 1.60
CA CYS A 32 -4.29 -4.74 0.77
C CYS A 32 -3.95 -3.51 1.62
N SER A 33 -4.86 -3.09 2.46
CA SER A 33 -4.68 -1.90 3.30
C SER A 33 -3.72 -2.13 4.47
N GLY A 34 -3.59 -3.37 4.94
CA GLY A 34 -2.58 -3.74 5.94
C GLY A 34 -1.17 -3.58 5.42
N SER A 35 -0.93 -3.92 4.15
CA SER A 35 0.36 -3.70 3.48
C SER A 35 0.69 -2.21 3.39
N VAL A 36 -0.26 -1.40 2.98
CA VAL A 36 -0.09 0.06 2.90
C VAL A 36 0.18 0.64 4.29
N SER A 37 -0.60 0.21 5.30
CA SER A 37 -0.44 0.68 6.67
C SER A 37 0.95 0.37 7.22
N TYR A 38 1.48 -0.81 6.94
CA TYR A 38 2.80 -1.21 7.41
C TYR A 38 3.91 -0.27 6.91
N VAL A 39 3.93 0.00 5.60
CA VAL A 39 4.99 0.85 5.04
C VAL A 39 4.86 2.31 5.44
N LEU A 40 3.65 2.83 5.57
CA LEU A 40 3.43 4.20 6.01
C LEU A 40 3.79 4.37 7.49
N HIS A 41 3.46 3.39 8.33
CA HIS A 41 3.86 3.42 9.74
C HIS A 41 5.39 3.41 9.88
N ALA A 42 6.07 2.56 9.13
CA ALA A 42 7.53 2.50 9.15
C ALA A 42 8.18 3.83 8.75
N ALA A 43 7.53 4.58 7.87
CA ALA A 43 7.99 5.91 7.45
C ALA A 43 7.57 7.03 8.42
N GLY A 44 6.87 6.71 9.51
CA GLY A 44 6.40 7.69 10.48
C GLY A 44 5.18 8.49 10.02
N LEU A 45 4.44 7.99 9.03
CA LEU A 45 3.33 8.71 8.39
C LEU A 45 1.95 8.23 8.83
N LEU A 46 1.89 7.17 9.61
CA LEU A 46 0.65 6.56 10.07
C LEU A 46 0.83 6.00 11.48
N ALA A 47 -0.06 6.39 12.40
CA ALA A 47 0.03 6.00 13.80
C ALA A 47 -0.66 4.67 14.10
N THR A 48 -1.78 4.38 13.42
CA THR A 48 -2.58 3.17 13.62
C THR A 48 -2.91 2.55 12.27
N PRO A 49 -3.15 1.22 12.20
CA PRO A 49 -3.54 0.59 10.93
C PRO A 49 -4.86 1.16 10.41
N PHE A 50 -4.92 1.38 9.10
CA PHE A 50 -6.10 1.87 8.39
C PHE A 50 -6.61 0.80 7.43
N ASP A 51 -7.93 0.73 7.21
CA ASP A 51 -8.51 -0.01 6.09
C ASP A 51 -8.59 0.88 4.84
N SER A 52 -9.05 0.31 3.72
CA SER A 52 -9.14 1.04 2.45
C SER A 52 -10.10 2.23 2.53
N SER A 53 -11.20 2.11 3.28
CA SER A 53 -12.14 3.21 3.49
C SER A 53 -11.54 4.33 4.32
N ASP A 54 -10.77 4.00 5.36
CA ASP A 54 -10.07 4.99 6.19
C ASP A 54 -9.08 5.81 5.36
N PHE A 55 -8.37 5.17 4.43
CA PHE A 55 -7.43 5.89 3.57
C PHE A 55 -8.10 6.90 2.66
N MET A 56 -9.39 6.76 2.38
CA MET A 56 -10.11 7.73 1.55
C MET A 56 -10.18 9.13 2.19
N HIS A 57 -9.94 9.22 3.49
CA HIS A 57 -9.94 10.48 4.25
C HIS A 57 -8.56 10.84 4.83
N TRP A 58 -7.54 10.08 4.47
CA TRP A 58 -6.19 10.25 5.00
C TRP A 58 -5.36 11.21 4.15
N GLY A 59 -4.47 11.95 4.81
CA GLY A 59 -3.54 12.83 4.12
C GLY A 59 -4.23 13.94 3.33
N GLN A 60 -3.66 14.29 2.18
CA GLN A 60 -4.20 15.30 1.26
C GLN A 60 -4.71 14.63 -0.02
N ASN A 61 -5.69 15.27 -0.65
CA ASN A 61 -6.25 14.79 -1.91
C ASN A 61 -5.25 14.96 -3.06
N GLY A 62 -5.20 13.97 -3.95
CA GLY A 62 -4.40 14.03 -5.16
C GLY A 62 -3.09 13.25 -5.09
N LEU A 63 -2.31 13.37 -6.16
CA LEU A 63 -1.04 12.65 -6.29
C LEU A 63 0.03 13.27 -5.40
N GLY A 64 0.84 12.43 -4.76
CA GLY A 64 2.03 12.83 -4.05
C GLY A 64 3.23 12.93 -5.00
N HIS A 65 4.26 13.61 -4.53
CA HIS A 65 5.53 13.69 -5.27
C HIS A 65 6.29 12.36 -5.18
N TRP A 66 6.35 11.77 -3.99
CA TRP A 66 7.08 10.52 -3.74
C TRP A 66 6.18 9.37 -3.35
N ILE A 67 5.08 9.62 -2.64
CA ILE A 67 4.18 8.61 -2.11
C ILE A 67 2.74 8.95 -2.49
N THR A 68 2.06 8.02 -3.13
CA THR A 68 0.63 8.13 -3.42
C THR A 68 -0.08 6.85 -2.99
N VAL A 69 -1.11 6.98 -2.16
CA VAL A 69 -2.02 5.88 -1.83
C VAL A 69 -3.22 5.95 -2.76
N TYR A 70 -3.49 4.86 -3.46
CA TYR A 70 -4.69 4.71 -4.27
C TYR A 70 -5.66 3.82 -3.52
N THR A 71 -6.87 4.29 -3.31
CA THR A 71 -7.84 3.62 -2.44
C THR A 71 -9.26 3.76 -2.95
N ASN A 72 -10.07 2.75 -2.67
CA ASN A 72 -11.52 2.76 -2.79
C ASN A 72 -12.09 1.87 -1.67
N PRO A 73 -13.42 1.72 -1.53
CA PRO A 73 -13.96 0.91 -0.42
C PRO A 73 -13.52 -0.56 -0.42
N GLY A 74 -13.08 -1.09 -1.56
CA GLY A 74 -12.73 -2.52 -1.67
C GLY A 74 -11.25 -2.83 -1.78
N HIS A 75 -10.39 -1.84 -2.02
CA HIS A 75 -8.96 -2.10 -2.23
C HIS A 75 -8.12 -0.85 -1.98
N ALA A 76 -6.88 -1.05 -1.59
CA ALA A 76 -5.88 0.00 -1.47
C ALA A 76 -4.50 -0.52 -1.87
N PHE A 77 -3.69 0.35 -2.46
CA PHE A 77 -2.28 0.08 -2.72
C PHE A 77 -1.50 1.40 -2.68
N VAL A 78 -0.19 1.31 -2.68
CA VAL A 78 0.67 2.50 -2.58
C VAL A 78 1.74 2.48 -3.67
N GLN A 79 1.98 3.65 -4.27
CA GLN A 79 3.13 3.90 -5.13
C GLN A 79 4.17 4.69 -4.37
N ILE A 80 5.41 4.23 -4.41
CA ILE A 80 6.53 4.87 -3.73
C ILE A 80 7.67 4.97 -4.72
N ALA A 81 8.10 6.18 -5.04
CA ALA A 81 9.23 6.43 -5.94
C ALA A 81 9.11 5.69 -7.29
N GLY A 82 7.91 5.61 -7.84
CA GLY A 82 7.68 5.02 -9.16
C GLY A 82 7.49 3.50 -9.19
N ILE A 83 7.35 2.85 -8.02
CA ILE A 83 7.04 1.43 -7.94
C ILE A 83 5.81 1.22 -7.05
N ARG A 84 5.01 0.22 -7.37
CA ARG A 84 3.77 -0.07 -6.68
C ARG A 84 3.93 -1.23 -5.69
N LEU A 85 3.48 -1.06 -4.45
CA LEU A 85 3.31 -2.15 -3.50
C LEU A 85 1.83 -2.50 -3.44
N ASP A 86 1.49 -3.72 -3.81
CA ASP A 86 0.09 -4.12 -4.02
C ASP A 86 -0.09 -5.63 -3.82
N THR A 87 -1.21 -6.01 -3.23
CA THR A 87 -1.60 -7.42 -3.13
C THR A 87 -2.31 -7.90 -4.39
N SER A 88 -2.77 -7.00 -5.26
CA SER A 88 -3.40 -7.35 -6.54
C SER A 88 -2.35 -7.39 -7.65
N ALA A 89 -2.41 -8.43 -8.48
CA ALA A 89 -1.57 -8.57 -9.66
C ALA A 89 -2.14 -7.84 -10.88
N GLU A 90 -3.24 -7.13 -10.76
CA GLU A 90 -3.83 -6.38 -11.87
C GLU A 90 -2.81 -5.39 -12.44
N GLY A 91 -2.65 -5.39 -13.74
CA GLY A 91 -1.68 -4.53 -14.41
C GLY A 91 -0.23 -4.99 -14.30
N ASP A 92 0.04 -6.14 -13.70
CA ASP A 92 1.39 -6.71 -13.61
C ASP A 92 1.54 -7.80 -14.68
N PRO A 93 2.38 -7.58 -15.73
CA PRO A 93 2.55 -8.57 -16.80
C PRO A 93 3.33 -9.81 -16.36
N HIS A 94 4.08 -9.74 -15.27
CA HIS A 94 4.91 -10.85 -14.78
C HIS A 94 4.73 -11.03 -13.27
N PRO A 95 3.53 -11.40 -12.79
CA PRO A 95 3.28 -11.49 -11.36
C PRO A 95 4.11 -12.61 -10.72
N THR A 96 4.68 -12.31 -9.56
CA THR A 96 5.30 -13.33 -8.71
C THR A 96 4.23 -14.22 -8.09
N LYS A 97 4.61 -15.43 -7.69
CA LYS A 97 3.69 -16.36 -7.03
C LYS A 97 3.16 -15.78 -5.72
N GLY A 98 1.94 -16.16 -5.39
CA GLY A 98 1.27 -15.77 -4.14
C GLY A 98 0.40 -14.54 -4.30
N THR A 99 -0.39 -14.27 -3.27
CA THR A 99 -1.42 -13.24 -3.26
C THR A 99 -1.15 -12.12 -2.24
N GLY A 100 -0.02 -12.19 -1.54
CA GLY A 100 0.37 -11.17 -0.56
C GLY A 100 0.95 -9.93 -1.21
N PRO A 101 1.47 -8.98 -0.38
CA PRO A 101 2.08 -7.78 -0.91
C PRO A 101 3.32 -8.08 -1.75
N ARG A 102 3.41 -7.43 -2.89
CA ARG A 102 4.52 -7.58 -3.83
C ARG A 102 4.83 -6.23 -4.46
N TRP A 103 6.10 -6.01 -4.80
CA TRP A 103 6.47 -4.90 -5.67
C TRP A 103 6.04 -5.20 -7.10
N ARG A 104 5.37 -4.23 -7.72
CA ARG A 104 4.83 -4.37 -9.07
C ARG A 104 5.05 -3.09 -9.87
N PRO A 105 5.02 -3.15 -11.22
CA PRO A 105 5.04 -1.93 -12.03
C PRO A 105 3.84 -1.04 -11.72
N ILE A 106 3.99 0.26 -11.94
CA ILE A 106 2.87 1.19 -11.81
C ILE A 106 1.80 0.87 -12.85
N MET A 107 0.55 1.05 -12.48
CA MET A 107 -0.58 0.80 -13.38
C MET A 107 -0.74 1.97 -14.34
N LYS A 108 -1.00 1.67 -15.61
CA LYS A 108 -1.26 2.70 -16.64
C LYS A 108 -2.60 3.40 -16.42
N THR A 109 -3.59 2.67 -15.92
CA THR A 109 -4.94 3.18 -15.71
C THR A 109 -5.34 2.94 -14.25
N ILE A 110 -5.69 4.02 -13.55
CA ILE A 110 -6.05 3.99 -12.13
C ILE A 110 -7.50 4.44 -11.95
N SER A 111 -8.38 4.07 -12.86
CA SER A 111 -9.80 4.39 -12.73
C SER A 111 -10.44 3.62 -11.59
N GLY A 112 -11.36 4.25 -10.88
CA GLY A 112 -12.04 3.63 -9.75
C GLY A 112 -11.32 3.79 -8.41
N PHE A 113 -10.20 4.51 -8.37
CA PHE A 113 -9.44 4.79 -7.15
C PHE A 113 -9.36 6.28 -6.89
N MET A 114 -9.39 6.63 -5.60
CA MET A 114 -9.08 7.96 -5.12
C MET A 114 -7.58 8.02 -4.79
N ALA A 115 -6.91 9.09 -5.17
CA ALA A 115 -5.50 9.31 -4.85
C ALA A 115 -5.38 10.17 -3.59
N ARG A 116 -4.54 9.74 -2.65
CA ARG A 116 -4.22 10.47 -1.42
C ARG A 116 -2.72 10.47 -1.22
N HIS A 117 -2.20 11.50 -0.56
CA HIS A 117 -0.77 11.55 -0.25
C HIS A 117 -0.52 12.18 1.12
N PRO A 118 0.59 11.80 1.79
CA PRO A 118 0.96 12.46 3.05
C PRO A 118 1.50 13.85 2.76
N VAL A 119 1.32 14.76 3.71
CA VAL A 119 1.85 16.14 3.61
C VAL A 119 3.36 16.09 3.43
N GLY A 120 3.88 16.78 2.42
CA GLY A 120 5.31 16.84 2.12
C GLY A 120 5.86 15.70 1.27
N TYR A 121 5.05 14.76 0.88
CA TYR A 121 5.47 13.59 0.09
C TYR A 121 4.71 13.45 -1.21
#